data_adbd6607be2bb80ad15e1afcbd23cf4a
#
_entry.id   adbd6607be2bb80ad15e1afcbd23cf4a
#
_cell.length_a   1.000
_cell.length_b   1.000
_cell.length_c   1.000
_cell.angle_alpha   90.00
_cell.angle_beta   90.00
_cell.angle_gamma   90.00
#
_symmetry.space_group_name_H-M   'P 1'
#
loop_
_entity.id
_entity.type
_entity.pdbx_description
1 polymer ?
#
loop_
_entity_poly.entity_id
_entity_poly.type
_entity_poly.pdbx_seq_one_letter_code
_entity_poly.pdbx_strand_id
1 'polypeptide(L)'
;MLTDAQCRNAVCSPTSKRERLSDSGGLYLEVAPGGSRRWFWKYRHEGKEGRMALGSYPSVSLTAARKARDTARLQKSTGINPVHARKVERLKASASAGDTFKAVALEWYDKQKPLWSDSHAERSLRQFERDLFPWLGGRRLAEIEPVELLATLRKVEERGAVETADRGLMLARQVWRYGVATGRVGRDITGDLKGAQSPYRGKHFAAITEPAKLSELLRAIQAYKGGPIVRAALQLAPLLFQRPGELRGAAWAEVDLDAALWTIP
;
A
#
# COMPACT_ATOMS: atom_id res chain seq x y z
N MET A 1 0.52 -49.61 1.96
CA MET A 1 -0.40 -48.44 1.87
C MET A 1 -1.39 -48.50 3.00
N LEU A 2 -1.65 -47.40 3.64
CA LEU A 2 -2.65 -47.29 4.73
C LEU A 2 -4.08 -47.47 4.19
N THR A 3 -4.95 -47.98 5.08
CA THR A 3 -6.39 -48.02 4.87
C THR A 3 -7.08 -47.05 5.83
N ASP A 4 -8.29 -46.61 5.50
CA ASP A 4 -9.06 -45.67 6.37
C ASP A 4 -9.37 -46.30 7.74
N ALA A 5 -9.62 -47.61 7.78
CA ALA A 5 -9.77 -48.38 9.03
C ALA A 5 -8.53 -48.30 9.92
N GLN A 6 -7.34 -48.44 9.35
CA GLN A 6 -6.08 -48.28 10.10
C GLN A 6 -5.90 -46.84 10.62
N CYS A 7 -6.25 -45.85 9.81
CA CYS A 7 -6.19 -44.44 10.25
C CYS A 7 -7.18 -44.14 11.40
N ARG A 8 -8.38 -44.74 11.36
CA ARG A 8 -9.42 -44.59 12.38
C ARG A 8 -9.05 -45.24 13.70
N ASN A 9 -8.44 -46.42 13.63
CA ASN A 9 -8.07 -47.22 14.81
C ASN A 9 -6.64 -46.93 15.31
N ALA A 10 -5.93 -46.01 14.68
CA ALA A 10 -4.57 -45.67 15.06
C ALA A 10 -4.52 -45.04 16.47
N VAL A 11 -3.74 -45.63 17.37
CA VAL A 11 -3.53 -45.18 18.74
C VAL A 11 -2.03 -45.00 18.99
N CYS A 12 -1.64 -44.03 19.74
CA CYS A 12 -0.26 -43.84 20.16
C CYS A 12 0.05 -44.77 21.33
N SER A 13 1.16 -45.51 21.25
CA SER A 13 1.63 -46.34 22.35
C SER A 13 1.92 -45.48 23.59
N PRO A 14 1.57 -45.94 24.81
CA PRO A 14 1.83 -45.20 26.06
C PRO A 14 3.31 -44.85 26.29
N THR A 15 4.20 -45.62 25.72
CA THR A 15 5.67 -45.47 25.82
C THR A 15 6.24 -44.51 24.73
N SER A 16 5.48 -44.18 23.70
CA SER A 16 5.92 -43.38 22.60
C SER A 16 5.45 -41.94 22.70
N LYS A 17 6.34 -41.00 22.46
CA LYS A 17 5.97 -39.56 22.34
C LYS A 17 5.05 -39.30 21.15
N ARG A 18 5.13 -40.07 20.10
CA ARG A 18 4.30 -40.00 18.88
C ARG A 18 4.42 -41.27 18.09
N GLU A 19 3.33 -41.78 17.56
CA GLU A 19 3.27 -42.93 16.63
C GLU A 19 3.15 -42.42 15.20
N ARG A 20 3.83 -43.10 14.26
CA ARG A 20 3.81 -42.71 12.83
C ARG A 20 3.43 -43.89 11.96
N LEU A 21 2.29 -43.80 11.31
CA LEU A 21 1.83 -44.76 10.33
C LEU A 21 2.19 -44.25 8.92
N SER A 22 3.12 -44.95 8.28
CA SER A 22 3.61 -44.57 6.93
C SER A 22 2.65 -45.00 5.84
N ASP A 23 2.40 -44.17 4.87
CA ASP A 23 1.73 -44.47 3.60
C ASP A 23 2.73 -44.32 2.44
N SER A 24 2.24 -44.30 1.21
CA SER A 24 3.08 -44.18 0.02
C SER A 24 3.62 -42.77 -0.20
N GLY A 25 4.76 -42.62 -0.88
CA GLY A 25 5.30 -41.36 -1.38
C GLY A 25 5.71 -40.33 -0.30
N GLY A 26 6.07 -40.83 0.91
CA GLY A 26 6.50 -40.01 2.01
C GLY A 26 5.34 -39.41 2.83
N LEU A 27 4.08 -39.78 2.56
CA LEU A 27 2.93 -39.47 3.38
C LEU A 27 2.92 -40.32 4.65
N TYR A 28 2.58 -39.74 5.80
CA TYR A 28 2.37 -40.50 7.03
C TYR A 28 1.34 -39.80 7.93
N LEU A 29 0.67 -40.60 8.75
CA LEU A 29 -0.21 -40.15 9.81
C LEU A 29 0.58 -40.15 11.12
N GLU A 30 0.68 -39.00 11.79
CA GLU A 30 1.28 -38.88 13.11
C GLU A 30 0.15 -38.84 14.17
N VAL A 31 0.22 -39.74 15.13
CA VAL A 31 -0.72 -39.89 16.24
C VAL A 31 -0.04 -39.45 17.53
N ALA A 32 -0.62 -38.48 18.24
CA ALA A 32 -0.10 -38.03 19.52
C ALA A 32 -0.75 -38.81 20.69
N PRO A 33 -0.12 -38.85 21.88
CA PRO A 33 -0.68 -39.51 23.06
C PRO A 33 -2.09 -39.03 23.45
N GLY A 34 -2.42 -37.75 23.18
CA GLY A 34 -3.77 -37.19 23.39
C GLY A 34 -4.77 -37.52 22.26
N GLY A 35 -4.49 -38.53 21.41
CA GLY A 35 -5.41 -39.00 20.38
C GLY A 35 -5.50 -38.11 19.11
N SER A 36 -4.81 -36.97 19.07
CA SER A 36 -4.81 -36.15 17.88
C SER A 36 -4.02 -36.82 16.75
N ARG A 37 -4.62 -36.81 15.54
CA ARG A 37 -4.08 -37.45 14.35
C ARG A 37 -3.86 -36.41 13.28
N ARG A 38 -2.61 -36.32 12.73
CA ARG A 38 -2.25 -35.32 11.72
C ARG A 38 -1.51 -35.93 10.58
N TRP A 39 -1.87 -35.54 9.36
CA TRP A 39 -1.19 -35.89 8.14
C TRP A 39 0.04 -35.04 7.92
N PHE A 40 1.16 -35.70 7.58
CA PHE A 40 2.40 -35.06 7.20
C PHE A 40 2.93 -35.70 5.94
N TRP A 41 3.59 -34.87 5.13
CA TRP A 41 4.39 -35.31 4.00
C TRP A 41 5.86 -34.99 4.25
N LYS A 42 6.71 -36.05 4.16
CA LYS A 42 8.15 -35.95 4.28
C LYS A 42 8.75 -35.86 2.87
N TYR A 43 9.62 -34.86 2.66
CA TYR A 43 10.26 -34.63 1.37
C TYR A 43 11.69 -34.13 1.55
N ARG A 44 12.51 -34.19 0.45
CA ARG A 44 13.82 -33.55 0.38
C ARG A 44 13.77 -32.43 -0.64
N HIS A 45 14.33 -31.27 -0.32
CA HIS A 45 14.49 -30.13 -1.19
C HIS A 45 15.89 -29.58 -0.99
N GLU A 46 16.65 -29.40 -2.09
CA GLU A 46 18.05 -28.96 -2.07
C GLU A 46 18.93 -29.73 -1.05
N GLY A 47 18.80 -31.06 -1.01
CA GLY A 47 19.56 -31.89 -0.10
C GLY A 47 19.06 -31.93 1.35
N LYS A 48 18.20 -31.00 1.76
CA LYS A 48 17.64 -30.89 3.12
C LYS A 48 16.31 -31.66 3.23
N GLU A 49 16.14 -32.34 4.37
CA GLU A 49 14.89 -33.01 4.69
C GLU A 49 13.89 -31.97 5.25
N GLY A 50 12.67 -31.99 4.73
CA GLY A 50 11.56 -31.16 5.18
C GLY A 50 10.31 -31.97 5.46
N ARG A 51 9.42 -31.45 6.27
CA ARG A 51 8.07 -32.00 6.48
C ARG A 51 7.01 -30.92 6.32
N MET A 52 5.91 -31.30 5.67
CA MET A 52 4.75 -30.41 5.47
C MET A 52 3.51 -31.02 6.12
N ALA A 53 2.81 -30.26 6.96
CA ALA A 53 1.53 -30.67 7.52
C ALA A 53 0.43 -30.53 6.46
N LEU A 54 -0.35 -31.61 6.26
CA LEU A 54 -1.43 -31.63 5.25
C LEU A 54 -2.83 -31.49 5.86
N GLY A 55 -2.96 -31.60 7.18
CA GLY A 55 -4.23 -31.44 7.88
C GLY A 55 -4.43 -32.50 8.98
N SER A 56 -5.56 -32.42 9.67
CA SER A 56 -5.92 -33.33 10.76
C SER A 56 -6.94 -34.37 10.28
N TYR A 57 -6.77 -35.62 10.70
CA TYR A 57 -7.76 -36.67 10.49
C TYR A 57 -8.80 -36.61 11.65
N PRO A 58 -10.10 -36.78 11.41
CA PRO A 58 -10.74 -37.16 10.14
C PRO A 58 -11.10 -35.99 9.21
N SER A 59 -10.93 -34.71 9.61
CA SER A 59 -11.28 -33.53 8.77
C SER A 59 -10.64 -33.60 7.37
N VAL A 60 -9.42 -34.15 7.28
CA VAL A 60 -8.75 -34.50 6.03
C VAL A 60 -8.71 -36.02 5.94
N SER A 61 -9.50 -36.59 5.01
CA SER A 61 -9.53 -38.03 4.77
C SER A 61 -8.20 -38.52 4.18
N LEU A 62 -7.96 -39.84 4.20
CA LEU A 62 -6.76 -40.46 3.58
C LEU A 62 -6.65 -40.11 2.08
N THR A 63 -7.77 -40.14 1.36
CA THR A 63 -7.83 -39.77 -0.07
C THR A 63 -7.45 -38.30 -0.28
N ALA A 64 -8.00 -37.40 0.54
CA ALA A 64 -7.67 -35.98 0.49
C ALA A 64 -6.19 -35.71 0.85
N ALA A 65 -5.63 -36.42 1.82
CA ALA A 65 -4.22 -36.31 2.20
C ALA A 65 -3.29 -36.79 1.05
N ARG A 66 -3.63 -37.87 0.36
CA ARG A 66 -2.91 -38.34 -0.83
C ARG A 66 -2.94 -37.29 -1.95
N LYS A 67 -4.10 -36.73 -2.24
CA LYS A 67 -4.25 -35.67 -3.25
C LYS A 67 -3.43 -34.42 -2.88
N ALA A 68 -3.46 -34.00 -1.62
CA ALA A 68 -2.68 -32.86 -1.13
C ALA A 68 -1.16 -33.11 -1.23
N ARG A 69 -0.70 -34.36 -0.93
CA ARG A 69 0.70 -34.78 -1.16
C ARG A 69 1.08 -34.67 -2.63
N ASP A 70 0.23 -35.16 -3.54
CA ASP A 70 0.54 -35.19 -4.96
C ASP A 70 0.60 -33.77 -5.54
N THR A 71 -0.28 -32.87 -5.10
CA THR A 71 -0.21 -31.44 -5.43
C THR A 71 1.09 -30.81 -4.92
N ALA A 72 1.46 -31.04 -3.66
CA ALA A 72 2.70 -30.52 -3.09
C ALA A 72 3.96 -31.11 -3.77
N ARG A 73 3.90 -32.37 -4.21
CA ARG A 73 4.96 -33.02 -4.98
C ARG A 73 5.13 -32.36 -6.35
N LEU A 74 4.04 -32.03 -7.02
CA LEU A 74 4.06 -31.30 -8.29
C LEU A 74 4.66 -29.90 -8.13
N GLN A 75 4.25 -29.14 -7.10
CA GLN A 75 4.86 -27.83 -6.79
C GLN A 75 6.36 -27.94 -6.55
N LYS A 76 6.80 -28.97 -5.82
CA LYS A 76 8.24 -29.21 -5.60
C LYS A 76 8.98 -29.48 -6.91
N SER A 77 8.40 -30.25 -7.85
CA SER A 77 9.05 -30.57 -9.15
C SER A 77 9.26 -29.33 -10.03
N THR A 78 8.49 -28.25 -9.80
CA THR A 78 8.67 -26.94 -10.45
C THR A 78 9.66 -26.03 -9.71
N GLY A 79 10.44 -26.56 -8.76
CA GLY A 79 11.45 -25.79 -8.01
C GLY A 79 10.91 -24.96 -6.85
N ILE A 80 9.61 -24.98 -6.59
CA ILE A 80 8.97 -24.19 -5.54
C ILE A 80 9.01 -24.98 -4.21
N ASN A 81 9.49 -24.34 -3.14
CA ASN A 81 9.41 -24.94 -1.80
C ASN A 81 7.95 -24.90 -1.31
N PRO A 82 7.27 -26.07 -1.12
CA PRO A 82 5.84 -26.12 -0.80
C PRO A 82 5.47 -25.48 0.55
N VAL A 83 6.39 -25.52 1.52
CA VAL A 83 6.18 -24.89 2.85
C VAL A 83 6.23 -23.38 2.72
N HIS A 84 7.16 -22.85 1.93
CA HIS A 84 7.28 -21.41 1.68
C HIS A 84 6.08 -20.88 0.88
N ALA A 85 5.67 -21.58 -0.18
CA ALA A 85 4.48 -21.24 -0.97
C ALA A 85 3.23 -21.16 -0.08
N ARG A 86 3.03 -22.16 0.79
CA ARG A 86 1.87 -22.17 1.71
C ARG A 86 1.94 -21.09 2.79
N LYS A 87 3.15 -20.71 3.23
CA LYS A 87 3.32 -19.58 4.15
C LYS A 87 2.93 -18.26 3.48
N VAL A 88 3.34 -18.06 2.24
CA VAL A 88 2.97 -16.89 1.42
C VAL A 88 1.46 -16.84 1.18
N GLU A 89 0.83 -17.97 0.83
CA GLU A 89 -0.62 -18.05 0.68
C GLU A 89 -1.38 -17.74 1.98
N ARG A 90 -0.91 -18.25 3.11
CA ARG A 90 -1.51 -17.92 4.43
C ARG A 90 -1.37 -16.44 4.75
N LEU A 91 -0.23 -15.83 4.46
CA LEU A 91 -0.04 -14.39 4.64
C LEU A 91 -0.99 -13.59 3.73
N LYS A 92 -1.16 -14.02 2.48
CA LYS A 92 -2.16 -13.44 1.57
C LYS A 92 -3.59 -13.63 2.07
N ALA A 93 -3.95 -14.82 2.54
CA ALA A 93 -5.29 -15.13 3.04
C ALA A 93 -5.61 -14.42 4.38
N SER A 94 -4.63 -14.22 5.25
CA SER A 94 -4.84 -13.47 6.51
C SER A 94 -4.98 -11.96 6.28
N ALA A 95 -4.44 -11.45 5.19
CA ALA A 95 -4.61 -10.06 4.77
C ALA A 95 -6.03 -9.78 4.24
N SER A 96 -6.79 -10.78 3.79
CA SER A 96 -8.03 -10.60 3.03
C SER A 96 -9.25 -10.07 3.82
N ALA A 97 -9.23 -10.04 5.15
CA ALA A 97 -10.36 -9.57 5.96
C ALA A 97 -10.43 -8.03 6.09
N GLY A 98 -9.37 -7.30 5.71
CA GLY A 98 -9.30 -5.82 5.77
C GLY A 98 -8.89 -5.16 4.46
N ASP A 99 -9.02 -5.84 3.33
CA ASP A 99 -8.43 -5.43 2.04
C ASP A 99 -9.33 -4.53 1.19
N THR A 100 -10.24 -3.77 1.83
CA THR A 100 -10.98 -2.75 1.08
C THR A 100 -10.03 -1.61 0.69
N PHE A 101 -10.32 -0.95 -0.43
CA PHE A 101 -9.54 0.21 -0.87
C PHE A 101 -9.38 1.25 0.24
N LYS A 102 -10.46 1.55 0.98
CA LYS A 102 -10.41 2.49 2.11
C LYS A 102 -9.48 2.02 3.23
N ALA A 103 -9.55 0.76 3.63
CA ALA A 103 -8.71 0.24 4.71
C ALA A 103 -7.22 0.30 4.34
N VAL A 104 -6.89 -0.13 3.11
CA VAL A 104 -5.51 -0.10 2.60
C VAL A 104 -5.00 1.33 2.44
N ALA A 105 -5.85 2.25 1.94
CA ALA A 105 -5.51 3.65 1.77
C ALA A 105 -5.25 4.36 3.10
N LEU A 106 -6.07 4.10 4.12
CA LEU A 106 -5.87 4.68 5.45
C LEU A 106 -4.62 4.13 6.13
N GLU A 107 -4.36 2.82 6.03
CA GLU A 107 -3.13 2.23 6.56
C GLU A 107 -1.87 2.81 5.89
N TRP A 108 -1.90 2.99 4.58
CA TRP A 108 -0.84 3.67 3.85
C TRP A 108 -0.70 5.13 4.28
N TYR A 109 -1.81 5.86 4.39
CA TYR A 109 -1.85 7.25 4.81
C TYR A 109 -1.23 7.45 6.19
N ASP A 110 -1.60 6.62 7.17
CA ASP A 110 -1.08 6.71 8.54
C ASP A 110 0.44 6.51 8.59
N LYS A 111 0.99 5.68 7.70
CA LYS A 111 2.45 5.50 7.57
C LYS A 111 3.15 6.68 6.92
N GLN A 112 2.48 7.38 5.99
CA GLN A 112 3.07 8.53 5.30
C GLN A 112 2.91 9.84 6.07
N LYS A 113 1.83 9.98 6.84
CA LYS A 113 1.48 11.19 7.58
C LYS A 113 2.62 11.79 8.39
N PRO A 114 3.45 11.03 9.14
CA PRO A 114 4.57 11.59 9.88
C PRO A 114 5.66 12.26 9.03
N LEU A 115 5.70 11.96 7.73
CA LEU A 115 6.67 12.52 6.78
C LEU A 115 6.16 13.76 6.05
N TRP A 116 4.90 14.13 6.27
CA TRP A 116 4.23 15.21 5.55
C TRP A 116 3.99 16.43 6.44
N SER A 117 3.86 17.60 5.82
CA SER A 117 3.29 18.75 6.51
C SER A 117 1.80 18.50 6.78
N ASP A 118 1.27 19.07 7.87
CA ASP A 118 -0.14 18.94 8.25
C ASP A 118 -1.09 19.31 7.11
N SER A 119 -0.78 20.40 6.39
CA SER A 119 -1.56 20.86 5.25
C SER A 119 -1.56 19.88 4.06
N HIS A 120 -0.48 19.14 3.86
CA HIS A 120 -0.40 18.10 2.82
C HIS A 120 -1.20 16.87 3.24
N ALA A 121 -1.03 16.44 4.48
CA ALA A 121 -1.76 15.30 5.04
C ALA A 121 -3.28 15.53 4.96
N GLU A 122 -3.75 16.70 5.42
CA GLU A 122 -5.18 17.06 5.39
C GLU A 122 -5.74 17.09 3.96
N ARG A 123 -5.02 17.68 3.02
CA ARG A 123 -5.45 17.73 1.61
C ARG A 123 -5.55 16.34 0.99
N SER A 124 -4.59 15.47 1.28
CA SER A 124 -4.57 14.10 0.77
C SER A 124 -5.74 13.30 1.33
N LEU A 125 -6.00 13.38 2.64
CA LEU A 125 -7.13 12.70 3.28
C LEU A 125 -8.46 13.20 2.73
N ARG A 126 -8.64 14.52 2.64
CA ARG A 126 -9.85 15.13 2.07
C ARG A 126 -10.11 14.70 0.64
N GLN A 127 -9.05 14.50 -0.15
CA GLN A 127 -9.18 14.00 -1.51
C GLN A 127 -9.62 12.54 -1.54
N PHE A 128 -9.10 11.68 -0.66
CA PHE A 128 -9.59 10.31 -0.52
C PHE A 128 -11.08 10.29 -0.15
N GLU A 129 -11.46 11.06 0.87
CA GLU A 129 -12.84 11.08 1.40
C GLU A 129 -13.86 11.64 0.40
N ARG A 130 -13.50 12.66 -0.33
CA ARG A 130 -14.40 13.32 -1.26
C ARG A 130 -14.50 12.62 -2.62
N ASP A 131 -13.36 12.15 -3.15
CA ASP A 131 -13.26 11.78 -4.55
C ASP A 131 -13.14 10.26 -4.78
N LEU A 132 -12.53 9.51 -3.87
CA LEU A 132 -12.23 8.09 -4.08
C LEU A 132 -13.06 7.15 -3.18
N PHE A 133 -13.15 7.43 -1.87
CA PHE A 133 -13.84 6.54 -0.94
C PHE A 133 -15.34 6.36 -1.22
N PRO A 134 -16.10 7.37 -1.68
CA PRO A 134 -17.52 7.18 -1.97
C PRO A 134 -17.79 6.10 -3.01
N TRP A 135 -16.85 5.87 -3.92
CA TRP A 135 -17.02 4.96 -5.05
C TRP A 135 -16.24 3.65 -4.89
N LEU A 136 -15.00 3.73 -4.40
CA LEU A 136 -14.08 2.61 -4.32
C LEU A 136 -13.88 2.11 -2.89
N GLY A 137 -14.21 2.91 -1.87
CA GLY A 137 -13.82 2.67 -0.49
C GLY A 137 -14.25 1.33 0.07
N GLY A 138 -15.47 0.87 -0.24
CA GLY A 138 -16.00 -0.42 0.20
C GLY A 138 -15.59 -1.62 -0.68
N ARG A 139 -14.97 -1.37 -1.84
CA ARG A 139 -14.54 -2.43 -2.76
C ARG A 139 -13.23 -3.04 -2.28
N ARG A 140 -13.07 -4.34 -2.48
CA ARG A 140 -11.77 -5.00 -2.23
C ARG A 140 -10.76 -4.52 -3.26
N LEU A 141 -9.57 -4.11 -2.80
CA LEU A 141 -8.53 -3.54 -3.66
C LEU A 141 -8.16 -4.47 -4.85
N ALA A 142 -8.15 -5.79 -4.60
CA ALA A 142 -7.83 -6.79 -5.62
C ALA A 142 -8.93 -7.00 -6.68
N GLU A 143 -10.16 -6.53 -6.41
CA GLU A 143 -11.33 -6.71 -7.30
C GLU A 143 -11.65 -5.43 -8.09
N ILE A 144 -10.96 -4.33 -7.82
CA ILE A 144 -11.18 -3.08 -8.56
C ILE A 144 -10.48 -3.18 -9.91
N GLU A 145 -11.27 -3.00 -10.96
CA GLU A 145 -10.79 -2.99 -12.33
C GLU A 145 -10.34 -1.58 -12.77
N PRO A 146 -9.39 -1.47 -13.73
CA PRO A 146 -8.94 -0.17 -14.26
C PRO A 146 -10.09 0.73 -14.72
N VAL A 147 -11.13 0.15 -15.33
CA VAL A 147 -12.31 0.89 -15.80
C VAL A 147 -13.11 1.53 -14.66
N GLU A 148 -13.19 0.89 -13.50
CA GLU A 148 -13.88 1.44 -12.32
C GLU A 148 -13.13 2.64 -11.74
N LEU A 149 -11.79 2.52 -11.64
CA LEU A 149 -10.94 3.62 -11.22
C LEU A 149 -11.04 4.80 -12.19
N LEU A 150 -10.97 4.54 -13.50
CA LEU A 150 -11.12 5.58 -14.53
C LEU A 150 -12.48 6.26 -14.43
N ALA A 151 -13.57 5.51 -14.30
CA ALA A 151 -14.92 6.06 -14.14
C ALA A 151 -15.04 6.98 -12.90
N THR A 152 -14.37 6.60 -11.81
CA THR A 152 -14.30 7.41 -10.58
C THR A 152 -13.56 8.73 -10.82
N LEU A 153 -12.42 8.68 -11.51
CA LEU A 153 -11.63 9.88 -11.83
C LEU A 153 -12.34 10.80 -12.82
N ARG A 154 -13.07 10.25 -13.79
CA ARG A 154 -13.87 11.03 -14.74
C ARG A 154 -14.98 11.85 -14.07
N LYS A 155 -15.60 11.35 -13.01
CA LYS A 155 -16.56 12.14 -12.22
C LYS A 155 -15.89 13.39 -11.57
N VAL A 156 -14.60 13.31 -11.28
CA VAL A 156 -13.85 14.48 -10.81
C VAL A 156 -13.55 15.44 -11.96
N GLU A 157 -13.20 14.91 -13.14
CA GLU A 157 -13.00 15.72 -14.35
C GLU A 157 -14.28 16.44 -14.79
N GLU A 158 -15.44 15.77 -14.75
CA GLU A 158 -16.76 16.34 -15.09
C GLU A 158 -17.13 17.57 -14.24
N ARG A 159 -16.57 17.67 -13.02
CA ARG A 159 -16.69 18.88 -12.18
C ARG A 159 -15.77 20.02 -12.61
N GLY A 160 -15.04 19.88 -13.70
CA GLY A 160 -14.02 20.84 -14.16
C GLY A 160 -12.69 20.75 -13.41
N ALA A 161 -12.48 19.73 -12.57
CA ALA A 161 -11.33 19.60 -11.68
C ALA A 161 -10.30 18.57 -12.22
N VAL A 162 -9.83 18.75 -13.47
CA VAL A 162 -8.91 17.81 -14.17
C VAL A 162 -7.61 17.61 -13.38
N GLU A 163 -6.99 18.68 -12.86
CA GLU A 163 -5.78 18.55 -12.02
C GLU A 163 -6.04 17.73 -10.74
N THR A 164 -7.23 17.87 -10.15
CA THR A 164 -7.61 17.08 -8.98
C THR A 164 -7.77 15.61 -9.33
N ALA A 165 -8.31 15.29 -10.51
CA ALA A 165 -8.40 13.93 -10.99
C ALA A 165 -7.01 13.29 -11.19
N ASP A 166 -6.06 14.02 -11.77
CA ASP A 166 -4.68 13.55 -11.93
C ASP A 166 -4.01 13.29 -10.57
N ARG A 167 -4.17 14.22 -9.61
CA ARG A 167 -3.71 14.00 -8.22
C ARG A 167 -4.39 12.80 -7.56
N GLY A 168 -5.67 12.58 -7.84
CA GLY A 168 -6.41 11.39 -7.40
C GLY A 168 -5.82 10.09 -7.93
N LEU A 169 -5.43 10.06 -9.21
CA LEU A 169 -4.70 8.92 -9.79
C LEU A 169 -3.34 8.70 -9.11
N MET A 170 -2.61 9.78 -8.81
CA MET A 170 -1.33 9.68 -8.09
C MET A 170 -1.51 9.07 -6.69
N LEU A 171 -2.51 9.50 -5.93
CA LEU A 171 -2.82 8.92 -4.62
C LEU A 171 -3.24 7.45 -4.75
N ALA A 172 -4.12 7.13 -5.68
CA ALA A 172 -4.54 5.76 -5.97
C ALA A 172 -3.33 4.88 -6.28
N ARG A 173 -2.40 5.35 -7.11
CA ARG A 173 -1.14 4.64 -7.44
C ARG A 173 -0.32 4.29 -6.21
N GLN A 174 -0.20 5.21 -5.27
CA GLN A 174 0.55 4.95 -4.03
C GLN A 174 -0.13 3.84 -3.20
N VAL A 175 -1.46 3.85 -3.13
CA VAL A 175 -2.24 2.80 -2.44
C VAL A 175 -2.05 1.45 -3.11
N TRP A 176 -2.13 1.38 -4.47
CA TRP A 176 -1.89 0.12 -5.19
C TRP A 176 -0.47 -0.41 -5.01
N ARG A 177 0.54 0.46 -5.10
CA ARG A 177 1.95 0.07 -4.84
C ARG A 177 2.13 -0.47 -3.43
N TYR A 178 1.49 0.17 -2.46
CA TYR A 178 1.48 -0.33 -1.09
C TYR A 178 0.77 -1.69 -0.99
N GLY A 179 -0.37 -1.86 -1.66
CA GLY A 179 -1.09 -3.11 -1.76
C GLY A 179 -0.26 -4.24 -2.38
N VAL A 180 0.50 -3.96 -3.44
CA VAL A 180 1.45 -4.90 -4.05
C VAL A 180 2.56 -5.26 -3.06
N ALA A 181 3.19 -4.28 -2.43
CA ALA A 181 4.28 -4.49 -1.46
C ALA A 181 3.84 -5.31 -0.24
N THR A 182 2.58 -5.17 0.19
CA THR A 182 2.00 -5.93 1.31
C THR A 182 1.32 -7.24 0.89
N GLY A 183 1.34 -7.58 -0.41
CA GLY A 183 0.81 -8.83 -0.95
C GLY A 183 -0.72 -8.91 -1.02
N ARG A 184 -1.42 -7.78 -0.91
CA ARG A 184 -2.89 -7.67 -0.99
C ARG A 184 -3.40 -7.69 -2.43
N VAL A 185 -2.58 -7.22 -3.38
CA VAL A 185 -2.88 -7.26 -4.82
C VAL A 185 -1.68 -7.78 -5.60
N GLY A 186 -1.94 -8.37 -6.76
CA GLY A 186 -0.88 -8.95 -7.59
C GLY A 186 -0.15 -7.93 -8.47
N ARG A 187 -0.81 -6.81 -8.82
CA ARG A 187 -0.24 -5.76 -9.67
C ARG A 187 -0.86 -4.40 -9.39
N ASP A 188 -0.15 -3.35 -9.79
CA ASP A 188 -0.64 -1.97 -9.83
C ASP A 188 -1.40 -1.75 -11.15
N ILE A 189 -2.72 -1.53 -11.06
CA ILE A 189 -3.59 -1.28 -12.22
C ILE A 189 -3.56 0.16 -12.72
N THR A 190 -2.99 1.08 -11.95
CA THR A 190 -3.01 2.52 -12.28
C THR A 190 -2.17 2.85 -13.52
N GLY A 191 -1.20 1.99 -13.85
CA GLY A 191 -0.40 2.10 -15.07
C GLY A 191 -1.23 1.94 -16.34
N ASP A 192 -2.31 1.16 -16.30
CA ASP A 192 -3.20 0.90 -17.44
C ASP A 192 -4.01 2.15 -17.82
N LEU A 193 -4.10 3.14 -16.93
CA LEU A 193 -4.81 4.40 -17.16
C LEU A 193 -3.96 5.47 -17.85
N LYS A 194 -2.72 5.16 -18.22
CA LYS A 194 -1.85 6.13 -18.89
C LYS A 194 -2.48 6.60 -20.22
N GLY A 195 -2.72 7.90 -20.32
CA GLY A 195 -3.33 8.52 -21.52
C GLY A 195 -4.86 8.40 -21.59
N ALA A 196 -5.53 7.78 -20.60
CA ALA A 196 -6.98 7.64 -20.57
C ALA A 196 -7.70 8.82 -19.88
N GLN A 197 -6.96 9.66 -19.14
CA GLN A 197 -7.48 10.90 -18.53
C GLN A 197 -7.32 12.08 -19.45
N SER A 198 -8.13 13.12 -19.23
CA SER A 198 -8.00 14.40 -19.93
C SER A 198 -6.64 15.04 -19.62
N PRO A 199 -5.88 15.50 -20.63
CA PRO A 199 -4.59 16.10 -20.36
C PRO A 199 -4.75 17.41 -19.60
N TYR A 200 -4.17 17.46 -18.40
CA TYR A 200 -4.08 18.73 -17.66
C TYR A 200 -2.95 19.59 -18.23
N ARG A 201 -3.33 20.72 -18.78
CA ARG A 201 -2.39 21.78 -19.15
C ARG A 201 -2.43 22.87 -18.08
N GLY A 202 -1.46 22.85 -17.17
CA GLY A 202 -1.30 23.92 -16.19
C GLY A 202 -1.22 25.28 -16.87
N LYS A 203 -1.94 26.27 -16.33
CA LYS A 203 -1.72 27.65 -16.73
C LYS A 203 -0.60 28.20 -15.86
N HIS A 204 0.40 28.80 -16.50
CA HIS A 204 1.40 29.57 -15.76
C HIS A 204 0.72 30.74 -15.03
N PHE A 205 1.17 31.03 -13.83
CA PHE A 205 0.76 32.26 -13.18
C PHE A 205 1.15 33.47 -14.02
N ALA A 206 0.32 34.50 -13.95
CA ALA A 206 0.67 35.76 -14.60
C ALA A 206 2.02 36.26 -14.05
N ALA A 207 2.89 36.65 -14.94
CA ALA A 207 4.19 37.21 -14.60
C ALA A 207 4.33 38.59 -15.27
N ILE A 208 4.90 39.55 -14.52
CA ILE A 208 5.24 40.85 -15.07
C ILE A 208 6.66 40.75 -15.60
N THR A 209 6.81 40.76 -16.91
CA THR A 209 8.11 40.68 -17.61
C THR A 209 8.55 42.02 -18.18
N GLU A 210 7.65 43.00 -18.27
CA GLU A 210 7.92 44.32 -18.80
C GLU A 210 8.41 45.28 -17.72
N PRO A 211 9.59 45.91 -17.84
CA PRO A 211 10.13 46.85 -16.85
C PRO A 211 9.17 48.01 -16.49
N ALA A 212 8.43 48.52 -17.46
CA ALA A 212 7.47 49.58 -17.22
C ALA A 212 6.36 49.14 -16.25
N LYS A 213 5.75 48.00 -16.48
CA LYS A 213 4.72 47.42 -15.58
C LYS A 213 5.26 47.07 -14.20
N LEU A 214 6.52 46.57 -14.14
CA LEU A 214 7.19 46.34 -12.85
C LEU A 214 7.35 47.64 -12.07
N SER A 215 7.74 48.73 -12.74
CA SER A 215 7.85 50.05 -12.13
C SER A 215 6.50 50.57 -11.59
N GLU A 216 5.41 50.32 -12.29
CA GLU A 216 4.05 50.64 -11.83
C GLU A 216 3.69 49.85 -10.57
N LEU A 217 3.98 48.55 -10.54
CA LEU A 217 3.78 47.70 -9.37
C LEU A 217 4.57 48.21 -8.16
N LEU A 218 5.85 48.54 -8.32
CA LEU A 218 6.69 49.03 -7.22
C LEU A 218 6.20 50.36 -6.67
N ARG A 219 5.73 51.29 -7.55
CA ARG A 219 5.08 52.54 -7.11
C ARG A 219 3.79 52.28 -6.34
N ALA A 220 2.96 51.35 -6.80
CA ALA A 220 1.75 50.96 -6.09
C ALA A 220 2.04 50.36 -4.71
N ILE A 221 3.08 49.54 -4.57
CA ILE A 221 3.56 49.01 -3.29
C ILE A 221 4.00 50.12 -2.36
N GLN A 222 4.76 51.13 -2.82
CA GLN A 222 5.17 52.26 -2.03
C GLN A 222 4.01 53.14 -1.60
N ALA A 223 3.02 53.31 -2.46
CA ALA A 223 1.80 54.10 -2.19
C ALA A 223 0.78 53.37 -1.29
N TYR A 224 1.01 52.10 -0.95
CA TYR A 224 0.06 51.31 -0.16
C TYR A 224 -0.14 51.90 1.24
N LYS A 225 -1.38 52.20 1.58
CA LYS A 225 -1.78 52.90 2.83
C LYS A 225 -2.32 51.96 3.92
N GLY A 226 -2.11 50.68 3.81
CA GLY A 226 -2.54 49.67 4.81
C GLY A 226 -1.61 49.61 6.02
N GLY A 227 -1.87 48.63 6.90
CA GLY A 227 -1.11 48.45 8.15
C GLY A 227 0.40 48.34 7.95
N PRO A 228 1.19 48.82 8.94
CA PRO A 228 2.67 48.93 8.81
C PRO A 228 3.36 47.59 8.51
N ILE A 229 2.89 46.47 9.11
CA ILE A 229 3.46 45.13 8.90
C ILE A 229 3.26 44.70 7.45
N VAL A 230 2.04 44.87 6.91
CA VAL A 230 1.75 44.49 5.52
C VAL A 230 2.54 45.31 4.53
N ARG A 231 2.66 46.62 4.81
CA ARG A 231 3.45 47.58 4.02
C ARG A 231 4.92 47.17 3.98
N ALA A 232 5.52 46.87 5.14
CA ALA A 232 6.89 46.41 5.22
C ALA A 232 7.11 45.07 4.45
N ALA A 233 6.22 44.12 4.62
CA ALA A 233 6.29 42.83 3.89
C ALA A 233 6.20 43.03 2.38
N LEU A 234 5.29 43.92 1.89
CA LEU A 234 5.18 44.22 0.46
C LEU A 234 6.43 44.90 -0.09
N GLN A 235 7.09 45.77 0.68
CA GLN A 235 8.32 46.44 0.29
C GLN A 235 9.54 45.49 0.29
N LEU A 236 9.60 44.53 1.24
CA LEU A 236 10.66 43.56 1.33
C LEU A 236 10.55 42.44 0.28
N ALA A 237 9.33 42.04 -0.08
CA ALA A 237 9.11 40.93 -1.00
C ALA A 237 9.88 41.05 -2.34
N PRO A 238 9.83 42.18 -3.07
CA PRO A 238 10.60 42.31 -4.32
C PRO A 238 12.12 42.42 -4.13
N LEU A 239 12.58 42.85 -2.92
CA LEU A 239 13.99 43.00 -2.61
C LEU A 239 14.63 41.65 -2.23
N LEU A 240 13.94 40.86 -1.42
CA LEU A 240 14.45 39.58 -0.92
C LEU A 240 14.15 38.43 -1.87
N PHE A 241 13.09 38.53 -2.68
CA PHE A 241 12.63 37.53 -3.65
C PHE A 241 12.35 36.16 -3.03
N GLN A 242 11.95 36.13 -1.76
CA GLN A 242 11.61 34.93 -1.02
C GLN A 242 10.11 34.59 -1.14
N ARG A 243 9.78 33.33 -0.80
CA ARG A 243 8.36 32.92 -0.81
C ARG A 243 7.57 33.73 0.24
N PRO A 244 6.30 34.10 -0.05
CA PRO A 244 5.49 34.87 0.91
C PRO A 244 5.33 34.18 2.28
N GLY A 245 5.40 32.83 2.33
CA GLY A 245 5.36 32.06 3.57
C GLY A 245 6.61 32.26 4.43
N GLU A 246 7.76 32.25 3.83
CA GLU A 246 9.06 32.47 4.48
C GLU A 246 9.15 33.89 5.01
N LEU A 247 8.79 34.87 4.18
CA LEU A 247 8.79 36.28 4.62
C LEU A 247 7.85 36.54 5.81
N ARG A 248 6.68 35.89 5.85
CA ARG A 248 5.73 36.02 6.98
C ARG A 248 6.16 35.28 8.23
N GLY A 249 6.90 34.20 8.08
CA GLY A 249 7.40 33.36 9.18
C GLY A 249 8.77 33.76 9.69
N ALA A 250 9.43 34.76 9.06
CA ALA A 250 10.78 35.19 9.40
C ALA A 250 10.92 35.58 10.88
N ALA A 251 11.87 35.02 11.55
CA ALA A 251 12.25 35.36 12.93
C ALA A 251 13.57 36.17 12.95
N TRP A 252 13.67 37.12 13.88
CA TRP A 252 14.89 37.93 14.04
C TRP A 252 16.15 37.09 14.30
N ALA A 253 15.99 35.91 14.90
CA ALA A 253 17.12 35.00 15.14
C ALA A 253 17.71 34.40 13.85
N GLU A 254 17.01 34.49 12.73
CA GLU A 254 17.44 34.02 11.41
C GLU A 254 18.23 35.08 10.64
N VAL A 255 18.21 36.36 11.11
CA VAL A 255 18.76 37.51 10.40
C VAL A 255 20.01 38.01 11.10
N ASP A 256 21.16 37.88 10.43
CA ASP A 256 22.42 38.51 10.82
C ASP A 256 22.60 39.80 10.02
N LEU A 257 22.39 40.96 10.67
CA LEU A 257 22.49 42.27 10.03
C LEU A 257 23.93 42.64 9.74
N ASP A 258 24.89 42.21 10.57
CA ASP A 258 26.32 42.53 10.42
C ASP A 258 26.92 41.74 9.24
N ALA A 259 26.54 40.48 9.09
CA ALA A 259 26.91 39.65 7.95
C ALA A 259 26.05 39.89 6.71
N ALA A 260 24.97 40.71 6.80
CA ALA A 260 23.97 40.89 5.78
C ALA A 260 23.38 39.57 5.26
N LEU A 261 23.13 38.63 6.16
CA LEU A 261 22.68 37.27 5.86
C LEU A 261 21.37 36.94 6.55
N TRP A 262 20.42 36.37 5.79
CA TRP A 262 19.22 35.74 6.33
C TRP A 262 19.26 34.24 6.05
N THR A 263 19.30 33.43 7.12
CA THR A 263 19.32 31.96 7.06
C THR A 263 17.91 31.43 7.25
N ILE A 264 17.31 30.96 6.19
CA ILE A 264 15.95 30.36 6.19
C ILE A 264 16.07 28.89 6.54
N PRO A 265 15.39 28.36 7.60
CA PRO A 265 15.49 26.99 8.07
C PRO A 265 14.86 25.95 7.12
#